data_3716b50b459df878dcf60b418ea1f95e
#
_entry.id   3716b50b459df878dcf60b418ea1f95e
#
_cell.length_a   1.000
_cell.length_b   1.000
_cell.length_c   1.000
_cell.angle_alpha   90.00
_cell.angle_beta   90.00
_cell.angle_gamma   90.00
#
_symmetry.space_group_name_H-M   'P 1'
#
loop_
_entity.id
_entity.type
_entity.pdbx_description
1 polymer ?
#
loop_
_entity_poly.entity_id
_entity_poly.type
_entity_poly.pdbx_seq_one_letter_code
_entity_poly.pdbx_strand_id
1 'polypeptide(L)'
;MSDNRERMPTPLYAVTLDPLDLEAIVRAVATSPPDTPDEPRAVGPGAITSFVGVVRNENAGRRVLRLEYEGYEPLALRAFEQIGAETAERWTARMALHHRLGALQIGEASVMIAVSSPHRTDAFSACRYVIERVKQIVPVWKHEFFEGGDVWIEGATADPDDDEARQDAYKRACA
;
A
#
# COMPACT_ATOMS: atom_id res chain seq x y z
N MET A 1 2.07 18.85 -30.58
CA MET A 1 2.31 19.73 -29.43
C MET A 1 2.18 18.88 -28.18
N SER A 2 3.27 18.33 -27.68
CA SER A 2 3.30 17.51 -26.46
C SER A 2 3.15 18.44 -25.25
N ASP A 3 2.07 18.25 -24.51
CA ASP A 3 1.81 18.94 -23.25
C ASP A 3 2.84 18.46 -22.22
N ASN A 4 3.98 19.13 -22.20
CA ASN A 4 5.05 18.92 -21.21
C ASN A 4 4.73 19.72 -19.93
N ARG A 5 3.57 19.45 -19.32
CA ARG A 5 3.39 19.83 -17.92
C ARG A 5 4.35 18.96 -17.13
N GLU A 6 5.33 19.56 -16.51
CA GLU A 6 6.18 18.91 -15.50
C GLU A 6 5.24 18.27 -14.45
N ARG A 7 4.97 16.98 -14.62
CA ARG A 7 4.22 16.22 -13.61
C ARG A 7 5.08 16.19 -12.37
N MET A 8 4.59 16.78 -11.29
CA MET A 8 5.24 16.65 -10.00
C MET A 8 5.52 15.16 -9.72
N PRO A 9 6.67 14.85 -9.09
CA PRO A 9 7.00 13.44 -8.81
C PRO A 9 5.90 12.82 -7.95
N THR A 10 5.46 11.62 -8.32
CA THR A 10 4.49 10.85 -7.54
C THR A 10 5.05 10.55 -6.16
N PRO A 11 4.37 10.93 -5.07
CA PRO A 11 4.84 10.63 -3.72
C PRO A 11 4.85 9.11 -3.50
N LEU A 12 5.76 8.61 -2.66
CA LEU A 12 5.77 7.20 -2.29
C LEU A 12 4.55 6.83 -1.44
N TYR A 13 4.11 7.74 -0.59
CA TYR A 13 2.97 7.50 0.32
C TYR A 13 1.91 8.56 0.09
N ALA A 14 0.66 8.12 -0.08
CA ALA A 14 -0.46 9.02 -0.25
C ALA A 14 -1.77 8.44 0.29
N VAL A 15 -2.58 9.33 0.83
CA VAL A 15 -4.00 9.11 1.10
C VAL A 15 -4.77 10.10 0.24
N THR A 16 -5.79 9.67 -0.48
CA THR A 16 -6.50 10.51 -1.46
C THR A 16 -7.97 10.15 -1.57
N LEU A 17 -8.77 11.08 -2.07
CA LEU A 17 -10.17 10.83 -2.49
C LEU A 17 -10.25 10.49 -3.99
N ASP A 18 -9.19 10.78 -4.75
CA ASP A 18 -9.14 10.53 -6.18
C ASP A 18 -8.87 9.07 -6.52
N PRO A 19 -9.24 8.60 -7.71
CA PRO A 19 -8.86 7.28 -8.20
C PRO A 19 -7.35 7.08 -8.18
N LEU A 20 -6.93 5.88 -7.78
CA LEU A 20 -5.52 5.51 -7.69
C LEU A 20 -4.93 5.22 -9.07
N ASP A 21 -3.65 5.56 -9.26
CA ASP A 21 -2.89 5.36 -10.51
C ASP A 21 -1.74 4.37 -10.28
N LEU A 22 -1.93 3.12 -10.74
CA LEU A 22 -0.94 2.05 -10.60
C LEU A 22 0.35 2.36 -11.38
N GLU A 23 0.23 2.96 -12.56
CA GLU A 23 1.42 3.29 -13.36
C GLU A 23 2.28 4.33 -12.66
N ALA A 24 1.66 5.31 -12.02
CA ALA A 24 2.37 6.35 -11.28
C ALA A 24 3.16 5.78 -10.10
N ILE A 25 2.57 4.89 -9.29
CA ILE A 25 3.28 4.30 -8.14
C ILE A 25 4.35 3.30 -8.56
N VAL A 26 4.15 2.56 -9.65
CA VAL A 26 5.18 1.67 -10.22
C VAL A 26 6.37 2.49 -10.70
N ARG A 27 6.14 3.61 -11.40
CA ARG A 27 7.23 4.53 -11.78
C ARG A 27 7.96 5.10 -10.56
N ALA A 28 7.26 5.44 -9.49
CA ALA A 28 7.85 6.01 -8.29
C ALA A 28 8.87 5.06 -7.61
N VAL A 29 8.68 3.75 -7.71
CA VAL A 29 9.61 2.76 -7.14
C VAL A 29 10.64 2.26 -8.16
N ALA A 30 10.45 2.50 -9.45
CA ALA A 30 11.34 2.04 -10.51
C ALA A 30 12.66 2.83 -10.59
N THR A 31 12.67 4.06 -10.07
CA THR A 31 13.87 4.91 -10.11
C THR A 31 14.85 4.52 -9.02
N SER A 32 16.10 4.23 -9.41
CA SER A 32 17.21 4.14 -8.46
C SER A 32 17.46 5.51 -7.82
N PRO A 33 17.89 5.57 -6.55
CA PRO A 33 18.41 6.81 -6.01
C PRO A 33 19.55 7.31 -6.91
N PRO A 34 19.72 8.65 -7.05
CA PRO A 34 20.82 9.19 -7.84
C PRO A 34 22.16 8.71 -7.27
N ASP A 35 23.06 8.31 -8.18
CA ASP A 35 24.44 7.97 -7.79
C ASP A 35 25.08 9.18 -7.11
N THR A 36 25.57 9.01 -5.89
CA THR A 36 26.42 10.01 -5.21
C THR A 36 27.89 9.62 -5.41
N PRO A 37 28.80 10.58 -5.61
CA PRO A 37 30.21 10.28 -5.90
C PRO A 37 30.93 9.43 -4.84
N ASP A 38 30.43 9.45 -3.60
CA ASP A 38 31.06 8.84 -2.44
C ASP A 38 30.39 7.55 -1.95
N GLU A 39 29.30 7.08 -2.59
CA GLU A 39 28.63 5.84 -2.24
C GLU A 39 28.79 4.79 -3.34
N PRO A 40 28.99 3.51 -2.96
CA PRO A 40 29.03 2.43 -3.95
C PRO A 40 27.72 2.40 -4.71
N ARG A 41 27.80 2.28 -6.04
CA ARG A 41 26.66 2.26 -6.95
C ARG A 41 25.59 1.29 -6.46
N ALA A 42 24.44 1.83 -6.06
CA ALA A 42 23.31 1.03 -5.64
C ALA A 42 22.82 0.15 -6.80
N VAL A 43 22.62 -1.13 -6.53
CA VAL A 43 22.03 -2.04 -7.52
C VAL A 43 20.60 -1.58 -7.77
N GLY A 44 20.31 -1.22 -9.01
CA GLY A 44 18.96 -0.83 -9.42
C GLY A 44 17.95 -1.98 -9.27
N PRO A 45 16.63 -1.68 -9.28
CA PRO A 45 15.61 -2.70 -9.15
C PRO A 45 15.64 -3.67 -10.34
N GLY A 46 15.75 -4.98 -10.05
CA GLY A 46 15.62 -6.07 -11.02
C GLY A 46 14.20 -6.65 -11.07
N ALA A 47 13.35 -6.31 -10.11
CA ALA A 47 11.96 -6.75 -10.02
C ALA A 47 11.07 -5.68 -9.39
N ILE A 48 9.84 -5.57 -9.89
CA ILE A 48 8.77 -4.77 -9.29
C ILE A 48 7.55 -5.66 -9.14
N THR A 49 6.97 -5.66 -7.94
CA THR A 49 5.72 -6.36 -7.63
C THR A 49 4.68 -5.33 -7.23
N SER A 50 3.43 -5.54 -7.61
CA SER A 50 2.33 -4.68 -7.19
C SER A 50 1.19 -5.49 -6.60
N PHE A 51 0.47 -4.87 -5.65
CA PHE A 51 -0.80 -5.35 -5.12
C PHE A 51 -1.85 -4.27 -5.31
N VAL A 52 -3.03 -4.68 -5.80
CA VAL A 52 -4.20 -3.81 -5.95
C VAL A 52 -5.35 -4.43 -5.19
N GLY A 53 -5.79 -3.77 -4.11
CA GLY A 53 -6.97 -4.14 -3.36
C GLY A 53 -8.21 -3.51 -3.99
N VAL A 54 -9.17 -4.33 -4.42
CA VAL A 54 -10.40 -3.88 -5.07
C VAL A 54 -11.63 -4.19 -4.24
N VAL A 55 -12.67 -3.39 -4.42
CA VAL A 55 -13.98 -3.60 -3.78
C VAL A 55 -14.67 -4.80 -4.43
N ARG A 56 -14.96 -5.83 -3.62
CA ARG A 56 -15.66 -7.04 -4.06
C ARG A 56 -17.18 -6.88 -3.96
N ASN A 57 -17.90 -7.59 -4.79
CA ASN A 57 -19.37 -7.63 -4.79
C ASN A 57 -19.98 -8.55 -3.72
N GLU A 58 -19.16 -9.27 -2.96
CA GLU A 58 -19.59 -10.19 -1.90
C GLU A 58 -18.62 -10.16 -0.72
N ASN A 59 -19.17 -10.21 0.49
CA ASN A 59 -18.43 -10.40 1.72
C ASN A 59 -19.25 -11.20 2.75
N ALA A 60 -18.69 -12.30 3.27
CA ALA A 60 -19.35 -13.17 4.25
C ALA A 60 -20.79 -13.60 3.86
N GLY A 61 -20.99 -13.96 2.59
CA GLY A 61 -22.29 -14.38 2.04
C GLY A 61 -23.29 -13.23 1.81
N ARG A 62 -22.89 -11.98 2.00
CA ARG A 62 -23.73 -10.80 1.77
C ARG A 62 -23.34 -10.11 0.46
N ARG A 63 -24.33 -9.70 -0.31
CA ARG A 63 -24.12 -8.90 -1.50
C ARG A 63 -23.76 -7.48 -1.13
N VAL A 64 -22.52 -7.09 -1.43
CA VAL A 64 -22.01 -5.73 -1.20
C VAL A 64 -22.48 -4.82 -2.34
N LEU A 65 -22.94 -3.62 -1.98
CA LEU A 65 -23.37 -2.59 -2.91
C LEU A 65 -22.29 -1.54 -3.14
N ARG A 66 -21.62 -1.12 -2.08
CA ARG A 66 -20.48 -0.18 -2.09
C ARG A 66 -19.74 -0.25 -0.77
N LEU A 67 -18.53 0.26 -0.75
CA LEU A 67 -17.76 0.51 0.45
C LEU A 67 -17.54 2.01 0.65
N GLU A 68 -17.35 2.41 1.90
CA GLU A 68 -16.88 3.74 2.24
C GLU A 68 -15.71 3.60 3.22
N TYR A 69 -14.61 4.27 2.89
CA TYR A 69 -13.40 4.25 3.70
C TYR A 69 -13.25 5.59 4.40
N GLU A 70 -13.06 5.55 5.72
CA GLU A 70 -12.72 6.70 6.53
C GLU A 70 -11.36 6.50 7.16
N GLY A 71 -10.62 7.58 7.37
CA GLY A 71 -9.31 7.53 7.99
C GLY A 71 -8.77 8.91 8.32
N TYR A 72 -7.84 8.97 9.25
CA TYR A 72 -7.13 10.19 9.57
C TYR A 72 -5.78 10.20 8.83
N GLU A 73 -5.71 10.98 7.75
CA GLU A 73 -4.58 11.03 6.83
C GLU A 73 -3.22 11.15 7.53
N PRO A 74 -2.99 12.07 8.50
CA PRO A 74 -1.68 12.21 9.12
C PRO A 74 -1.19 10.96 9.84
N LEU A 75 -2.08 10.21 10.50
CA LEU A 75 -1.72 8.94 11.15
C LEU A 75 -1.51 7.82 10.13
N ALA A 76 -2.33 7.78 9.08
CA ALA A 76 -2.17 6.80 8.01
C ALA A 76 -0.81 6.99 7.30
N LEU A 77 -0.41 8.22 7.00
CA LEU A 77 0.89 8.50 6.40
C LEU A 77 2.07 8.10 7.31
N ARG A 78 1.97 8.34 8.62
CA ARG A 78 2.98 7.85 9.59
C ARG A 78 3.09 6.33 9.60
N ALA A 79 1.95 5.64 9.56
CA ALA A 79 1.94 4.18 9.47
C ALA A 79 2.58 3.70 8.15
N PHE A 80 2.35 4.39 7.03
CA PHE A 80 3.00 4.07 5.76
C PHE A 80 4.53 4.27 5.81
N GLU A 81 5.00 5.35 6.43
CA GLU A 81 6.43 5.60 6.65
C GLU A 81 7.07 4.51 7.51
N GLN A 82 6.39 4.10 8.59
CA GLN A 82 6.84 3.01 9.45
C GLN A 82 6.93 1.69 8.68
N ILE A 83 5.89 1.31 7.92
CA ILE A 83 5.90 0.11 7.09
C ILE A 83 7.03 0.18 6.06
N GLY A 84 7.29 1.36 5.49
CA GLY A 84 8.40 1.59 4.57
C GLY A 84 9.76 1.34 5.21
N ALA A 85 9.97 1.85 6.41
CA ALA A 85 11.20 1.63 7.19
C ALA A 85 11.38 0.15 7.54
N GLU A 86 10.35 -0.52 8.06
CA GLU A 86 10.34 -1.95 8.35
C GLU A 86 10.66 -2.80 7.09
N THR A 87 10.12 -2.41 5.94
CA THR A 87 10.36 -3.08 4.65
C THR A 87 11.81 -2.91 4.20
N ALA A 88 12.35 -1.70 4.28
CA ALA A 88 13.74 -1.40 3.90
C ALA A 88 14.75 -2.09 4.83
N GLU A 89 14.43 -2.23 6.11
CA GLU A 89 15.28 -2.94 7.08
C GLU A 89 15.39 -4.44 6.77
N ARG A 90 14.29 -5.07 6.33
CA ARG A 90 14.23 -6.53 6.13
C ARG A 90 14.66 -6.98 4.75
N TRP A 91 14.42 -6.16 3.75
CA TRP A 91 14.72 -6.44 2.35
C TRP A 91 15.40 -5.23 1.71
N THR A 92 16.26 -5.44 0.76
CA THR A 92 16.75 -4.36 -0.10
C THR A 92 15.61 -3.93 -1.04
N ALA A 93 14.61 -3.25 -0.49
CA ALA A 93 13.38 -2.94 -1.19
C ALA A 93 12.93 -1.49 -0.95
N ARG A 94 12.33 -0.92 -1.98
CA ARG A 94 11.67 0.39 -1.93
C ARG A 94 10.19 0.19 -2.23
N MET A 95 9.32 0.81 -1.42
CA MET A 95 7.87 0.70 -1.61
C MET A 95 7.20 2.04 -1.84
N ALA A 96 6.07 1.98 -2.56
CA ALA A 96 5.06 3.02 -2.61
C ALA A 96 3.70 2.44 -2.18
N LEU A 97 2.94 3.22 -1.44
CA LEU A 97 1.64 2.83 -0.90
C LEU A 97 0.66 3.99 -0.98
N HIS A 98 -0.40 3.81 -1.75
CA HIS A 98 -1.49 4.78 -1.85
C HIS A 98 -2.79 4.15 -1.39
N HIS A 99 -3.55 4.85 -0.56
CA HIS A 99 -4.88 4.42 -0.10
C HIS A 99 -5.92 5.47 -0.46
N ARG A 100 -7.06 5.00 -1.00
CA ARG A 100 -8.20 5.86 -1.34
C ARG A 100 -9.23 5.83 -0.20
N LEU A 101 -9.70 7.01 0.19
CA LEU A 101 -10.81 7.19 1.13
C LEU A 101 -12.10 7.59 0.39
N GLY A 102 -13.20 7.67 1.14
CA GLY A 102 -14.52 8.00 0.63
C GLY A 102 -15.26 6.80 0.04
N ALA A 103 -16.31 7.09 -0.72
CA ALA A 103 -17.18 6.06 -1.29
C ALA A 103 -16.54 5.42 -2.53
N LEU A 104 -16.48 4.07 -2.55
CA LEU A 104 -15.97 3.27 -3.64
C LEU A 104 -17.03 2.28 -4.12
N GLN A 105 -17.13 2.17 -5.45
CA GLN A 105 -18.01 1.20 -6.10
C GLN A 105 -17.31 -0.16 -6.26
N ILE A 106 -18.12 -1.19 -6.55
CA ILE A 106 -17.61 -2.52 -6.88
C ILE A 106 -16.61 -2.44 -8.03
N GLY A 107 -15.44 -3.08 -7.85
CA GLY A 107 -14.34 -3.08 -8.82
C GLY A 107 -13.37 -1.91 -8.72
N GLU A 108 -13.69 -0.86 -7.96
CA GLU A 108 -12.74 0.24 -7.73
C GLU A 108 -11.63 -0.17 -6.77
N ALA A 109 -10.43 0.38 -6.99
CA ALA A 109 -9.28 0.14 -6.14
C ALA A 109 -9.32 1.03 -4.89
N SER A 110 -9.16 0.41 -3.72
CA SER A 110 -9.07 1.10 -2.43
C SER A 110 -7.63 1.30 -1.97
N VAL A 111 -6.73 0.40 -2.34
CA VAL A 111 -5.32 0.46 -1.97
C VAL A 111 -4.47 -0.05 -3.13
N MET A 112 -3.35 0.61 -3.37
CA MET A 112 -2.33 0.16 -4.31
C MET A 112 -0.97 0.20 -3.65
N ILE A 113 -0.20 -0.87 -3.84
CA ILE A 113 1.16 -1.05 -3.35
C ILE A 113 2.04 -1.39 -4.53
N ALA A 114 3.22 -0.77 -4.62
CA ALA A 114 4.28 -1.19 -5.51
C ALA A 114 5.57 -1.34 -4.70
N VAL A 115 6.30 -2.42 -4.93
CA VAL A 115 7.57 -2.69 -4.28
C VAL A 115 8.61 -3.06 -5.32
N SER A 116 9.74 -2.38 -5.30
CA SER A 116 10.91 -2.72 -6.12
C SER A 116 12.03 -3.31 -5.27
N SER A 117 12.74 -4.27 -5.84
CA SER A 117 13.91 -4.91 -5.22
C SER A 117 14.86 -5.44 -6.32
N PRO A 118 16.17 -5.61 -6.04
CA PRO A 118 17.10 -6.29 -6.95
C PRO A 118 16.65 -7.71 -7.34
N HIS A 119 15.97 -8.42 -6.41
CA HIS A 119 15.55 -9.81 -6.60
C HIS A 119 14.03 -9.99 -6.45
N ARG A 120 13.45 -10.81 -7.35
CA ARG A 120 12.00 -11.10 -7.35
C ARG A 120 11.47 -11.69 -6.05
N THR A 121 12.24 -12.54 -5.39
CA THR A 121 11.85 -13.17 -4.11
C THR A 121 11.56 -12.13 -3.06
N ASP A 122 12.47 -11.15 -2.91
CA ASP A 122 12.33 -10.07 -1.96
C ASP A 122 11.18 -9.13 -2.34
N ALA A 123 11.02 -8.83 -3.64
CA ALA A 123 9.90 -8.00 -4.10
C ALA A 123 8.55 -8.62 -3.77
N PHE A 124 8.35 -9.94 -3.97
CA PHE A 124 7.11 -10.63 -3.61
C PHE A 124 6.89 -10.67 -2.10
N SER A 125 7.89 -11.06 -1.32
CA SER A 125 7.79 -11.14 0.14
C SER A 125 7.53 -9.77 0.75
N ALA A 126 8.26 -8.75 0.31
CA ALA A 126 8.07 -7.39 0.79
C ALA A 126 6.68 -6.84 0.44
N CYS A 127 6.18 -7.06 -0.78
CA CYS A 127 4.85 -6.61 -1.18
C CYS A 127 3.74 -7.27 -0.33
N ARG A 128 3.86 -8.58 -0.06
CA ARG A 128 2.94 -9.29 0.84
C ARG A 128 3.03 -8.77 2.27
N TYR A 129 4.24 -8.54 2.77
CA TYR A 129 4.45 -7.94 4.08
C TYR A 129 3.73 -6.59 4.23
N VAL A 130 3.90 -5.71 3.25
CA VAL A 130 3.28 -4.38 3.27
C VAL A 130 1.76 -4.48 3.43
N ILE A 131 1.05 -5.33 2.67
CA ILE A 131 -0.42 -5.43 2.80
C ILE A 131 -0.84 -6.06 4.13
N GLU A 132 -0.08 -7.02 4.68
CA GLU A 132 -0.36 -7.57 6.01
C GLU A 132 -0.22 -6.48 7.09
N ARG A 133 0.85 -5.67 7.03
CA ARG A 133 1.05 -4.55 7.96
C ARG A 133 0.01 -3.44 7.79
N VAL A 134 -0.39 -3.11 6.57
CA VAL A 134 -1.49 -2.16 6.33
C VAL A 134 -2.74 -2.56 7.10
N LYS A 135 -3.12 -3.84 7.06
CA LYS A 135 -4.29 -4.35 7.79
C LYS A 135 -4.12 -4.33 9.31
N GLN A 136 -2.89 -4.40 9.80
CA GLN A 136 -2.60 -4.42 11.23
C GLN A 136 -2.58 -3.02 11.85
N ILE A 137 -1.94 -2.04 11.20
CA ILE A 137 -1.60 -0.78 11.86
C ILE A 137 -2.13 0.49 11.19
N VAL A 138 -2.65 0.41 9.96
CA VAL A 138 -3.13 1.62 9.29
C VAL A 138 -4.52 1.98 9.79
N PRO A 139 -4.71 3.19 10.36
CA PRO A 139 -5.98 3.61 10.94
C PRO A 139 -6.96 4.08 9.84
N VAL A 140 -7.46 3.10 9.09
CA VAL A 140 -8.50 3.27 8.06
C VAL A 140 -9.63 2.31 8.39
N TRP A 141 -10.83 2.85 8.53
CA TRP A 141 -12.05 2.10 8.81
C TRP A 141 -12.84 1.90 7.53
N LYS A 142 -13.54 0.78 7.45
CA LYS A 142 -14.36 0.41 6.31
C LYS A 142 -15.82 0.29 6.71
N HIS A 143 -16.68 1.06 6.09
CA HIS A 143 -18.13 0.96 6.17
C HIS A 143 -18.64 0.20 4.94
N GLU A 144 -19.28 -0.93 5.17
CA GLU A 144 -19.81 -1.79 4.12
C GLU A 144 -21.32 -1.66 4.03
N PHE A 145 -21.81 -1.31 2.84
CA PHE A 145 -23.24 -1.24 2.52
C PHE A 145 -23.63 -2.47 1.72
N PHE A 146 -24.65 -3.17 2.17
CA PHE A 146 -25.15 -4.41 1.53
C PHE A 146 -26.69 -4.39 1.45
N GLU A 147 -27.26 -5.35 0.73
CA GLU A 147 -28.73 -5.48 0.68
C GLU A 147 -29.29 -5.75 2.08
N GLY A 148 -30.09 -4.81 2.58
CA GLY A 148 -30.75 -4.89 3.89
C GLY A 148 -30.04 -4.20 5.04
N GLY A 149 -28.90 -3.52 4.81
CA GLY A 149 -28.25 -2.75 5.88
C GLY A 149 -26.81 -2.35 5.57
N ASP A 150 -26.11 -2.00 6.63
CA ASP A 150 -24.72 -1.60 6.60
C ASP A 150 -23.99 -2.06 7.87
N VAL A 151 -22.68 -2.11 7.83
CA VAL A 151 -21.83 -2.49 8.96
C VAL A 151 -20.47 -1.80 8.89
N TRP A 152 -20.01 -1.31 10.03
CA TRP A 152 -18.62 -0.89 10.19
C TRP A 152 -17.73 -2.11 10.42
N ILE A 153 -16.65 -2.19 9.67
CA ILE A 153 -15.61 -3.20 9.84
C ILE A 153 -14.39 -2.50 10.40
N GLU A 154 -13.88 -3.02 11.50
CA GLU A 154 -12.73 -2.45 12.20
C GLU A 154 -11.52 -2.28 11.27
N GLY A 155 -10.78 -1.19 11.52
CA GLY A 155 -9.54 -0.85 10.82
C GLY A 155 -8.32 -1.59 11.38
N ALA A 156 -7.36 -0.83 11.92
CA ALA A 156 -6.15 -1.38 12.54
C ALA A 156 -6.46 -2.34 13.68
N THR A 157 -5.80 -3.50 13.68
CA THR A 157 -6.01 -4.59 14.66
C THR A 157 -4.89 -4.72 15.67
N ALA A 158 -3.79 -3.98 15.51
CA ALA A 158 -2.63 -4.01 16.37
C ALA A 158 -2.04 -2.61 16.62
N ASP A 159 -1.30 -2.47 17.70
CA ASP A 159 -0.49 -1.30 17.94
C ASP A 159 0.67 -1.25 16.90
N PRO A 160 1.03 -0.08 16.36
CA PRO A 160 2.16 0.07 15.45
C PRO A 160 3.47 -0.50 15.99
N ASP A 161 3.70 -0.39 17.30
CA ASP A 161 4.93 -0.83 17.96
C ASP A 161 4.86 -2.28 18.47
N ASP A 162 3.78 -3.02 18.19
CA ASP A 162 3.62 -4.42 18.57
C ASP A 162 4.55 -5.33 17.75
N ASP A 163 5.60 -5.80 18.39
CA ASP A 163 6.59 -6.71 17.80
C ASP A 163 6.01 -8.07 17.42
N GLU A 164 5.05 -8.60 18.17
CA GLU A 164 4.43 -9.90 17.86
C GLU A 164 3.60 -9.81 16.59
N ALA A 165 2.79 -8.75 16.46
CA ALA A 165 2.04 -8.47 15.23
C ALA A 165 2.97 -8.28 14.02
N ARG A 166 4.10 -7.57 14.20
CA ARG A 166 5.12 -7.39 13.16
C ARG A 166 5.75 -8.72 12.74
N GLN A 167 6.08 -9.60 13.67
CA GLN A 167 6.62 -10.92 13.37
C GLN A 167 5.58 -11.84 12.69
N ASP A 168 4.31 -11.75 13.05
CA ASP A 168 3.23 -12.49 12.38
C ASP A 168 3.09 -12.06 10.89
N ALA A 169 3.10 -10.75 10.62
CA ALA A 169 3.09 -10.24 9.25
C ALA A 169 4.29 -10.76 8.44
N TYR A 170 5.48 -10.80 9.05
CA TYR A 170 6.68 -11.34 8.42
C TYR A 170 6.56 -12.84 8.11
N LYS A 171 6.07 -13.64 9.03
CA LYS A 171 5.86 -15.08 8.81
C LYS A 171 4.90 -15.32 7.64
N ARG A 172 3.80 -14.56 7.58
CA ARG A 172 2.83 -14.64 6.47
C ARG A 172 3.44 -14.24 5.13
N ALA A 173 4.33 -13.27 5.13
CA ALA A 173 4.98 -12.78 3.92
C ALA A 173 5.96 -13.78 3.31
N CYS A 174 6.58 -14.62 4.15
CA CYS A 174 7.59 -15.62 3.75
C CYS A 174 7.04 -17.05 3.62
N ALA A 175 5.75 -17.26 3.87
CA ALA A 175 5.05 -18.54 3.65
C ALA A 175 4.58 -18.63 2.18
#